data_ecb2e0aa8f06a9544396a5de3c793685
#
_entry.id   ecb2e0aa8f06a9544396a5de3c793685
#
_cell.length_a   1.000
_cell.length_b   1.000
_cell.length_c   1.000
_cell.angle_alpha   90.00
_cell.angle_beta   90.00
_cell.angle_gamma   90.00
#
_symmetry.space_group_name_H-M   'P 1'
#
loop_
_entity.id
_entity.type
_entity.pdbx_description
1 polymer ?
#
loop_
_entity_poly.entity_id
_entity_poly.type
_entity_poly.pdbx_seq_one_letter_code
_entity_poly.pdbx_strand_id
1 'polypeptide(L)'
;MLDLNSDKSIYIQIAETIENEILASNLKEEEQAPSTNQFAKLYHINPATAGKGLNLLVEDNILYKKRGLGMFVAEGARKKVLKKRQQSFFKEILPEIIAEAERLEISAEEIAEYIKNQKGAAK
;
A
#
# COMPACT_ATOMS: atom_id res chain seq x y z
N MET A 1 0.17 2.91 -10.11
CA MET A 1 -0.89 3.54 -10.91
C MET A 1 -2.26 3.16 -10.41
N LEU A 2 -3.22 4.09 -10.48
CA LEU A 2 -4.58 3.82 -10.02
C LEU A 2 -5.31 2.96 -11.03
N ASP A 3 -6.08 1.99 -10.53
CA ASP A 3 -6.85 1.07 -11.35
C ASP A 3 -8.35 1.37 -11.19
N LEU A 4 -8.94 1.96 -12.23
CA LEU A 4 -10.35 2.34 -12.22
C LEU A 4 -11.29 1.14 -12.33
N ASN A 5 -10.77 -0.01 -12.76
CA ASN A 5 -11.56 -1.23 -12.93
C ASN A 5 -11.47 -2.16 -11.71
N SER A 6 -10.68 -1.79 -10.71
CA SER A 6 -10.54 -2.56 -9.48
C SER A 6 -11.79 -2.40 -8.60
N ASP A 7 -12.11 -3.44 -7.82
CA ASP A 7 -13.16 -3.37 -6.81
C ASP A 7 -12.77 -2.43 -5.65
N LYS A 8 -11.48 -2.15 -5.52
CA LYS A 8 -10.96 -1.27 -4.49
C LYS A 8 -11.25 0.19 -4.84
N SER A 9 -11.79 0.94 -3.91
CA SER A 9 -12.11 2.35 -4.16
C SER A 9 -10.84 3.14 -4.48
N ILE A 10 -11.02 4.24 -5.22
CA ILE A 10 -9.89 5.08 -5.65
C ILE A 10 -9.15 5.66 -4.45
N TYR A 11 -9.87 6.12 -3.41
CA TYR A 11 -9.18 6.72 -2.27
C TYR A 11 -8.34 5.73 -1.49
N ILE A 12 -8.72 4.44 -1.45
CA ILE A 12 -7.90 3.40 -0.84
C ILE A 12 -6.63 3.17 -1.68
N GLN A 13 -6.77 3.15 -3.01
CA GLN A 13 -5.62 2.99 -3.90
C GLN A 13 -4.64 4.16 -3.76
N ILE A 14 -5.14 5.37 -3.52
CA ILE A 14 -4.31 6.55 -3.28
C ILE A 14 -3.47 6.34 -2.02
N ALA A 15 -4.10 5.90 -0.93
CA ALA A 15 -3.39 5.60 0.31
C ALA A 15 -2.32 4.54 0.07
N GLU A 16 -2.65 3.48 -0.66
CA GLU A 16 -1.70 2.40 -0.98
C GLU A 16 -0.53 2.89 -1.83
N THR A 17 -0.78 3.83 -2.74
CA THR A 17 0.28 4.40 -3.57
C THR A 17 1.35 5.07 -2.69
N ILE A 18 0.91 5.87 -1.71
CA ILE A 18 1.83 6.52 -0.77
C ILE A 18 2.52 5.47 0.10
N GLU A 19 1.79 4.48 0.59
CA GLU A 19 2.38 3.39 1.37
C GLU A 19 3.47 2.67 0.60
N ASN A 20 3.24 2.40 -0.69
CA ASN A 20 4.24 1.74 -1.52
C ASN A 20 5.51 2.55 -1.63
N GLU A 21 5.40 3.88 -1.74
CA GLU A 21 6.56 4.77 -1.79
C GLU A 21 7.33 4.74 -0.46
N ILE A 22 6.61 4.66 0.65
CA ILE A 22 7.23 4.55 1.98
C ILE A 22 7.94 3.19 2.11
N LEU A 23 7.29 2.11 1.69
CA LEU A 23 7.89 0.77 1.75
C LEU A 23 9.16 0.68 0.91
N ALA A 24 9.16 1.31 -0.27
CA ALA A 24 10.31 1.31 -1.16
C ALA A 24 11.40 2.30 -0.72
N SER A 25 11.18 3.04 0.36
CA SER A 25 12.08 4.07 0.87
C SER A 25 12.29 5.24 -0.11
N ASN A 26 11.35 5.41 -1.04
CA ASN A 26 11.32 6.57 -1.93
C ASN A 26 10.75 7.80 -1.21
N LEU A 27 9.96 7.56 -0.17
CA LEU A 27 9.41 8.60 0.68
C LEU A 27 9.75 8.23 2.12
N LYS A 28 10.68 8.97 2.70
CA LYS A 28 11.26 8.64 4.02
C LYS A 28 10.60 9.42 5.15
N GLU A 29 10.85 8.98 6.37
CA GLU A 29 10.36 9.66 7.56
C GLU A 29 10.73 11.14 7.52
N GLU A 30 9.80 11.97 7.94
CA GLU A 30 9.92 13.44 8.00
C GLU A 30 9.98 14.13 6.64
N GLU A 31 9.97 13.38 5.53
CA GLU A 31 9.86 13.98 4.21
C GLU A 31 8.42 14.38 3.93
N GLN A 32 8.26 15.43 3.14
CA GLN A 32 6.94 15.94 2.78
C GLN A 32 6.29 15.05 1.73
N ALA A 33 5.08 14.63 2.02
CA ALA A 33 4.24 13.92 1.05
C ALA A 33 3.64 14.91 0.06
N PRO A 34 3.22 14.45 -1.14
CA PRO A 34 2.52 15.34 -2.07
C PRO A 34 1.27 15.92 -1.41
N SER A 35 0.98 17.18 -1.70
CA SER A 35 -0.26 17.80 -1.22
C SER A 35 -1.46 17.17 -1.94
N THR A 36 -2.64 17.35 -1.36
CA THR A 36 -3.89 16.90 -1.98
C THR A 36 -4.00 17.40 -3.42
N ASN A 37 -3.71 18.69 -3.63
CA ASN A 37 -3.83 19.29 -4.96
C ASN A 37 -2.78 18.75 -5.93
N GLN A 38 -1.55 18.57 -5.46
CA GLN A 38 -0.48 17.98 -6.28
C GLN A 38 -0.83 16.56 -6.71
N PHE A 39 -1.32 15.75 -5.76
CA PHE A 39 -1.70 14.38 -6.03
C PHE A 39 -2.86 14.32 -7.02
N ALA A 40 -3.88 15.14 -6.79
CA ALA A 40 -5.06 15.21 -7.67
C ALA A 40 -4.68 15.57 -9.10
N LYS A 41 -3.78 16.54 -9.25
CA LYS A 41 -3.30 16.98 -10.56
C LYS A 41 -2.48 15.90 -11.26
N LEU A 42 -1.59 15.24 -10.51
CA LEU A 42 -0.71 14.21 -11.06
C LEU A 42 -1.50 13.01 -11.60
N TYR A 43 -2.54 12.59 -10.88
CA TYR A 43 -3.32 11.41 -11.24
C TYR A 43 -4.65 11.73 -11.92
N HIS A 44 -4.93 13.00 -12.18
CA HIS A 44 -6.17 13.46 -12.84
C HIS A 44 -7.43 13.01 -12.11
N ILE A 45 -7.45 13.20 -10.80
CA ILE A 45 -8.58 12.81 -9.94
C ILE A 45 -9.10 14.01 -9.17
N ASN A 46 -10.32 13.85 -8.62
CA ASN A 46 -10.96 14.88 -7.82
C ASN A 46 -10.14 15.15 -6.55
N PRO A 47 -9.85 16.42 -6.22
CA PRO A 47 -9.11 16.77 -5.00
C PRO A 47 -9.76 16.22 -3.73
N ALA A 48 -11.09 16.17 -3.65
CA ALA A 48 -11.77 15.62 -2.48
C ALA A 48 -11.45 14.14 -2.30
N THR A 49 -11.39 13.39 -3.40
CA THR A 49 -11.02 11.96 -3.38
C THR A 49 -9.56 11.78 -2.97
N ALA A 50 -8.67 12.62 -3.53
CA ALA A 50 -7.26 12.61 -3.14
C ALA A 50 -7.11 12.90 -1.65
N GLY A 51 -7.82 13.92 -1.15
CA GLY A 51 -7.78 14.28 0.26
C GLY A 51 -8.27 13.16 1.17
N LYS A 52 -9.32 12.46 0.75
CA LYS A 52 -9.84 11.32 1.52
C LYS A 52 -8.79 10.20 1.65
N GLY A 53 -8.07 9.92 0.56
CA GLY A 53 -7.01 8.92 0.57
C GLY A 53 -5.85 9.31 1.49
N LEU A 54 -5.39 10.56 1.38
CA LEU A 54 -4.30 11.05 2.24
C LEU A 54 -4.72 11.12 3.70
N ASN A 55 -5.98 11.47 3.98
CA ASN A 55 -6.49 11.51 5.35
C ASN A 55 -6.54 10.13 6.01
N LEU A 56 -6.76 9.06 5.25
CA LEU A 56 -6.66 7.70 5.80
C LEU A 56 -5.29 7.47 6.43
N LEU A 57 -4.24 7.94 5.76
CA LEU A 57 -2.87 7.79 6.26
C LEU A 57 -2.61 8.65 7.50
N VAL A 58 -3.27 9.81 7.58
CA VAL A 58 -3.19 10.64 8.78
C VAL A 58 -3.88 9.93 9.95
N GLU A 59 -5.04 9.34 9.71
CA GLU A 59 -5.75 8.58 10.75
C GLU A 59 -4.94 7.39 11.25
N ASP A 60 -4.18 6.75 10.36
CA ASP A 60 -3.33 5.60 10.70
C ASP A 60 -1.98 6.03 11.29
N ASN A 61 -1.75 7.32 11.47
CA ASN A 61 -0.49 7.87 11.99
C ASN A 61 0.73 7.54 11.11
N ILE A 62 0.49 7.36 9.81
CA ILE A 62 1.54 7.16 8.82
C ILE A 62 1.98 8.52 8.28
N LEU A 63 1.04 9.44 8.09
CA LEU A 63 1.31 10.83 7.78
C LEU A 63 0.83 11.71 8.93
N TYR A 64 1.40 12.92 9.03
CA TYR A 64 0.89 13.91 9.96
C TYR A 64 0.90 15.28 9.29
N LYS A 65 0.02 16.16 9.75
CA LYS A 65 -0.14 17.49 9.18
C LYS A 65 0.71 18.50 9.96
N LYS A 66 1.43 19.35 9.21
CA LYS A 66 2.06 20.54 9.76
C LYS A 66 1.29 21.74 9.24
N ARG A 67 0.70 22.49 10.15
CA ARG A 67 -0.16 23.63 9.79
C ARG A 67 0.58 24.60 8.88
N GLY A 68 -0.02 24.90 7.72
CA GLY A 68 0.57 25.80 6.74
C GLY A 68 1.68 25.23 5.89
N LEU A 69 2.13 24.01 6.17
CA LEU A 69 3.27 23.40 5.46
C LEU A 69 2.90 22.15 4.68
N GLY A 70 1.85 21.44 5.07
CA GLY A 70 1.40 20.25 4.38
C GLY A 70 1.46 18.99 5.23
N MET A 71 1.56 17.84 4.56
CA MET A 71 1.61 16.53 5.23
C MET A 71 3.02 15.94 5.11
N PHE A 72 3.45 15.29 6.16
CA PHE A 72 4.80 14.74 6.27
C PHE A 72 4.73 13.29 6.74
N VAL A 73 5.72 12.49 6.37
CA VAL A 73 5.80 11.10 6.79
C VAL A 73 6.18 11.05 8.26
N ALA A 74 5.36 10.35 9.05
CA ALA A 74 5.56 10.26 10.49
C ALA A 74 6.74 9.35 10.83
N GLU A 75 7.34 9.61 11.99
CA GLU A 75 8.36 8.72 12.54
C GLU A 75 7.77 7.32 12.73
N GLY A 76 8.50 6.30 12.31
CA GLY A 76 8.04 4.91 12.40
C GLY A 76 7.02 4.52 11.35
N ALA A 77 6.77 5.37 10.36
CA ALA A 77 5.75 5.12 9.34
C ALA A 77 6.00 3.83 8.56
N ARG A 78 7.24 3.59 8.12
CA ARG A 78 7.56 2.39 7.34
C ARG A 78 7.22 1.11 8.11
N LYS A 79 7.56 1.10 9.39
CA LYS A 79 7.28 -0.05 10.26
C LYS A 79 5.77 -0.28 10.40
N LYS A 80 5.01 0.79 10.53
CA LYS A 80 3.54 0.72 10.61
C LYS A 80 2.93 0.19 9.33
N VAL A 81 3.40 0.68 8.19
CA VAL A 81 2.93 0.22 6.88
C VAL A 81 3.27 -1.25 6.69
N LEU A 82 4.49 -1.66 7.02
CA LEU A 82 4.89 -3.07 6.92
C LEU A 82 3.95 -3.97 7.71
N LYS A 83 3.72 -3.64 8.96
CA LYS A 83 2.86 -4.43 9.83
C LYS A 83 1.44 -4.52 9.29
N LYS A 84 0.89 -3.39 8.87
CA LYS A 84 -0.45 -3.31 8.31
C LYS A 84 -0.57 -4.17 7.03
N ARG A 85 0.40 -4.05 6.13
CA ARG A 85 0.37 -4.75 4.85
C ARG A 85 0.63 -6.26 5.02
N GLN A 86 1.47 -6.64 5.99
CA GLN A 86 1.67 -8.06 6.32
C GLN A 86 0.39 -8.68 6.83
N GLN A 87 -0.33 -7.98 7.71
CA GLN A 87 -1.60 -8.47 8.22
C GLN A 87 -2.64 -8.63 7.12
N SER A 88 -2.73 -7.64 6.23
CA SER A 88 -3.65 -7.71 5.09
C SER A 88 -3.30 -8.84 4.14
N PHE A 89 -2.03 -9.08 3.93
CA PHE A 89 -1.58 -10.18 3.07
C PHE A 89 -2.10 -11.53 3.58
N PHE A 90 -1.90 -11.80 4.87
CA PHE A 90 -2.34 -13.08 5.44
C PHE A 90 -3.85 -13.18 5.59
N LYS A 91 -4.53 -12.07 5.79
CA LYS A 91 -5.96 -12.05 6.07
C LYS A 91 -6.82 -12.00 4.82
N GLU A 92 -6.34 -11.32 3.78
CA GLU A 92 -7.14 -11.03 2.59
C GLU A 92 -6.59 -11.64 1.32
N ILE A 93 -5.28 -11.57 1.11
CA ILE A 93 -4.68 -12.02 -0.15
C ILE A 93 -4.42 -13.53 -0.14
N LEU A 94 -3.74 -14.01 0.89
CA LEU A 94 -3.35 -15.42 0.97
C LEU A 94 -4.55 -16.38 1.01
N PRO A 95 -5.66 -16.09 1.71
CA PRO A 95 -6.80 -16.99 1.66
C PRO A 95 -7.38 -17.19 0.26
N GLU A 96 -7.38 -16.18 -0.58
CA GLU A 96 -7.84 -16.30 -1.96
C GLU A 96 -6.90 -17.19 -2.78
N ILE A 97 -5.60 -17.06 -2.54
CA ILE A 97 -4.59 -17.89 -3.20
C ILE A 97 -4.77 -19.35 -2.77
N ILE A 98 -4.99 -19.58 -1.49
CA ILE A 98 -5.21 -20.93 -0.95
C ILE A 98 -6.46 -21.55 -1.57
N ALA A 99 -7.56 -20.79 -1.67
CA ALA A 99 -8.80 -21.28 -2.27
C ALA A 99 -8.58 -21.66 -3.74
N GLU A 100 -7.83 -20.86 -4.47
CA GLU A 100 -7.53 -21.15 -5.86
C GLU A 100 -6.65 -22.40 -5.99
N ALA A 101 -5.65 -22.53 -5.12
CA ALA A 101 -4.79 -23.71 -5.11
C ALA A 101 -5.60 -24.99 -4.87
N GLU A 102 -6.56 -24.94 -3.96
CA GLU A 102 -7.44 -26.08 -3.70
C GLU A 102 -8.26 -26.47 -4.94
N ARG A 103 -8.79 -25.46 -5.65
CA ARG A 103 -9.53 -25.73 -6.90
C ARG A 103 -8.65 -26.37 -7.96
N LEU A 104 -7.38 -26.04 -7.99
CA LEU A 104 -6.42 -26.55 -8.96
C LEU A 104 -5.68 -27.80 -8.48
N GLU A 105 -6.04 -28.32 -7.32
CA GLU A 105 -5.43 -29.50 -6.70
C GLU A 105 -3.91 -29.33 -6.53
N ILE A 106 -3.50 -28.12 -6.12
CA ILE A 106 -2.09 -27.81 -5.83
C ILE A 106 -1.91 -27.87 -4.32
N SER A 107 -0.91 -28.62 -3.86
CA SER A 107 -0.66 -28.78 -2.42
C SER A 107 0.13 -27.59 -1.85
N ALA A 108 0.04 -27.42 -0.53
CA ALA A 108 0.83 -26.42 0.17
C ALA A 108 2.33 -26.67 -0.03
N GLU A 109 2.75 -27.92 -0.05
CA GLU A 109 4.13 -28.32 -0.26
C GLU A 109 4.64 -27.87 -1.63
N GLU A 110 3.82 -28.03 -2.66
CA GLU A 110 4.17 -27.59 -4.02
C GLU A 110 4.34 -26.07 -4.07
N ILE A 111 3.46 -25.34 -3.40
CA ILE A 111 3.55 -23.87 -3.34
C ILE A 111 4.83 -23.46 -2.62
N ALA A 112 5.09 -24.07 -1.46
CA ALA A 112 6.28 -23.76 -0.66
C ALA A 112 7.56 -24.03 -1.46
N GLU A 113 7.61 -25.16 -2.16
CA GLU A 113 8.75 -25.53 -2.98
C GLU A 113 8.99 -24.53 -4.11
N TYR A 114 7.92 -24.12 -4.78
CA TYR A 114 7.98 -23.13 -5.84
C TYR A 114 8.52 -21.80 -5.33
N ILE A 115 8.03 -21.34 -4.16
CA ILE A 115 8.50 -20.10 -3.55
C ILE A 115 10.00 -20.17 -3.23
N LYS A 116 10.44 -21.27 -2.64
CA LYS A 116 11.85 -21.47 -2.29
C LYS A 116 12.75 -21.44 -3.53
N ASN A 117 12.31 -22.09 -4.61
CA ASN A 117 13.09 -22.14 -5.85
C ASN A 117 13.19 -20.76 -6.50
N GLN A 118 12.11 -19.97 -6.46
CA GLN A 118 12.13 -18.61 -6.99
C GLN A 118 13.07 -17.70 -6.21
N LYS A 119 13.07 -17.81 -4.88
CA LYS A 119 13.99 -17.05 -4.03
C LYS A 119 15.44 -17.44 -4.28
N GLY A 120 15.71 -18.71 -4.48
CA GLY A 120 17.03 -19.18 -4.85
C GLY A 120 17.49 -18.64 -6.19
N ALA A 121 16.60 -18.61 -7.18
CA ALA A 121 16.89 -18.11 -8.52
C ALA A 121 17.07 -16.58 -8.55
N ALA A 122 16.44 -15.86 -7.63
CA ALA A 122 16.51 -14.39 -7.55
C ALA A 122 17.84 -13.88 -6.98
N LYS A 123 18.65 -14.74 -6.44
CA LYS A 123 19.95 -14.33 -5.83
C LYS A 123 21.07 -14.23 -6.84
#